data_2f52649d2f659f6ddaac1e3372885a67
#
_entry.id   2f52649d2f659f6ddaac1e3372885a67
#
_cell.length_a   1.000
_cell.length_b   1.000
_cell.length_c   1.000
_cell.angle_alpha   90.00
_cell.angle_beta   90.00
_cell.angle_gamma   90.00
#
_symmetry.space_group_name_H-M   'P 1'
#
loop_
_entity.id
_entity.type
_entity.pdbx_description
1 polymer ?
#
loop_
_entity_poly.entity_id
_entity_poly.type
_entity_poly.pdbx_seq_one_letter_code
_entity_poly.pdbx_strand_id
1 'polypeptide(L)'
;MNKTIIIRGGGDLATGTISCLHQCGYQVLVLEIAKPTAIRRSVAFSEAMYDGETEVEGIKARKITQFSETKACWQDGIIPIICDEKAEAVKAVPHFAFVDAAIAKRNLGTTIDMADYVIGLGPGFTAGVDVDVVIETKRGHRLGRIIREGQAIANTGIPGIIGGYGKERVIHSENAGVFHGIAHIGDLVKKGDLIAKVDDAPVYATLDGVLRGILRDGLPVPEHFKIADIDPRLSERENCFTISDKASAIAGGVLRAICIYENELRSGEGRK
;
A
#
# COMPACT_ATOMS: atom_id res chain seq x y z
N MET A 1 24.42 -10.02 8.76
CA MET A 1 23.88 -8.81 8.13
C MET A 1 22.49 -8.60 8.70
N ASN A 2 22.11 -7.38 9.10
CA ASN A 2 20.75 -7.06 9.53
C ASN A 2 19.81 -7.29 8.35
N LYS A 3 18.70 -8.03 8.56
CA LYS A 3 17.71 -8.32 7.51
C LYS A 3 16.38 -7.58 7.74
N THR A 4 16.38 -6.60 8.64
CA THR A 4 15.17 -5.85 8.96
C THR A 4 14.96 -4.70 7.99
N ILE A 5 13.74 -4.61 7.47
CA ILE A 5 13.27 -3.55 6.58
C ILE A 5 12.06 -2.89 7.24
N ILE A 6 12.08 -1.57 7.36
CA ILE A 6 10.93 -0.79 7.81
C ILE A 6 10.16 -0.34 6.57
N ILE A 7 8.83 -0.53 6.58
CA ILE A 7 7.96 -0.12 5.47
C ILE A 7 6.89 0.83 6.02
N ARG A 8 6.82 2.05 5.48
CA ARG A 8 5.76 2.99 5.76
C ARG A 8 4.57 2.73 4.85
N GLY A 9 3.40 2.47 5.43
CA GLY A 9 2.16 2.13 4.73
C GLY A 9 1.92 0.64 4.60
N GLY A 10 0.68 0.20 4.87
CA GLY A 10 0.21 -1.19 4.79
C GLY A 10 -0.98 -1.37 3.85
N GLY A 11 -1.27 -0.40 2.97
CA GLY A 11 -2.35 -0.49 1.99
C GLY A 11 -2.10 -1.55 0.91
N ASP A 12 -3.05 -1.74 -0.01
CA ASP A 12 -3.03 -2.83 -1.01
C ASP A 12 -1.74 -2.90 -1.86
N LEU A 13 -1.21 -1.77 -2.30
CA LEU A 13 0.04 -1.75 -3.07
C LEU A 13 1.27 -2.05 -2.19
N ALA A 14 1.29 -1.53 -0.97
CA ALA A 14 2.34 -1.82 0.00
C ALA A 14 2.34 -3.30 0.39
N THR A 15 1.15 -3.91 0.53
CA THR A 15 0.97 -5.32 0.90
C THR A 15 1.71 -6.26 -0.06
N GLY A 16 1.71 -5.98 -1.37
CA GLY A 16 2.51 -6.75 -2.33
C GLY A 16 4.01 -6.69 -2.02
N THR A 17 4.54 -5.51 -1.69
CA THR A 17 5.95 -5.34 -1.30
C THR A 17 6.26 -6.04 0.03
N ILE A 18 5.39 -5.88 1.02
CA ILE A 18 5.52 -6.48 2.35
C ILE A 18 5.55 -8.01 2.24
N SER A 19 4.58 -8.60 1.52
CA SER A 19 4.49 -10.04 1.30
C SER A 19 5.72 -10.58 0.57
N CYS A 20 6.15 -9.92 -0.49
CA CYS A 20 7.32 -10.33 -1.28
C CYS A 20 8.60 -10.36 -0.43
N LEU A 21 8.86 -9.31 0.34
CA LEU A 21 10.04 -9.22 1.19
C LEU A 21 9.98 -10.23 2.34
N HIS A 22 8.83 -10.42 2.96
CA HIS A 22 8.63 -11.42 4.01
C HIS A 22 8.91 -12.83 3.48
N GLN A 23 8.36 -13.21 2.33
CA GLN A 23 8.58 -14.51 1.68
C GLN A 23 10.06 -14.72 1.27
N CYS A 24 10.79 -13.65 0.97
CA CYS A 24 12.23 -13.68 0.70
C CYS A 24 13.09 -13.73 1.97
N GLY A 25 12.49 -13.83 3.15
CA GLY A 25 13.18 -14.02 4.43
C GLY A 25 13.69 -12.74 5.09
N TYR A 26 13.18 -11.58 4.69
CA TYR A 26 13.41 -10.32 5.41
C TYR A 26 12.47 -10.18 6.59
N GLN A 27 12.97 -9.57 7.67
CA GLN A 27 12.17 -9.14 8.81
C GLN A 27 11.52 -7.81 8.47
N VAL A 28 10.21 -7.78 8.28
CA VAL A 28 9.48 -6.58 7.92
C VAL A 28 8.78 -6.01 9.15
N LEU A 29 8.93 -4.69 9.38
CA LEU A 29 8.12 -3.89 10.30
C LEU A 29 7.32 -2.87 9.51
N VAL A 30 6.00 -2.87 9.67
CA VAL A 30 5.12 -1.94 8.97
C VAL A 30 4.72 -0.79 9.88
N LEU A 31 4.87 0.44 9.40
CA LEU A 31 4.40 1.66 10.06
C LEU A 31 3.13 2.13 9.37
N GLU A 32 2.08 2.37 10.13
CA GLU A 32 0.80 2.79 9.57
C GLU A 32 0.19 3.93 10.40
N ILE A 33 -0.80 4.59 9.86
CA ILE A 33 -1.62 5.58 10.59
C ILE A 33 -2.67 4.87 11.44
N ALA A 34 -3.21 5.56 12.44
CA ALA A 34 -4.20 4.98 13.35
C ALA A 34 -5.50 4.54 12.65
N LYS A 35 -5.90 5.24 11.58
CA LYS A 35 -7.13 4.99 10.81
C LYS A 35 -6.82 4.93 9.32
N PRO A 36 -6.24 3.83 8.80
CA PRO A 36 -5.95 3.68 7.39
C PRO A 36 -7.23 3.65 6.54
N THR A 37 -7.11 4.15 5.30
CA THR A 37 -8.24 4.35 4.39
C THR A 37 -8.12 3.51 3.12
N ALA A 38 -7.59 2.29 3.23
CA ALA A 38 -7.54 1.36 2.12
C ALA A 38 -8.95 0.99 1.68
N ILE A 39 -9.24 1.05 0.38
CA ILE A 39 -10.52 0.58 -0.15
C ILE A 39 -10.46 -0.89 -0.58
N ARG A 40 -9.31 -1.39 -1.03
CA ARG A 40 -9.09 -2.82 -1.28
C ARG A 40 -8.69 -3.53 0.01
N ARG A 41 -9.57 -3.48 1.02
CA ARG A 41 -9.31 -3.93 2.38
C ARG A 41 -8.95 -5.42 2.48
N SER A 42 -9.59 -6.25 1.66
CA SER A 42 -9.34 -7.70 1.59
C SER A 42 -7.89 -8.08 1.28
N VAL A 43 -7.10 -7.14 0.78
CA VAL A 43 -5.69 -7.35 0.40
C VAL A 43 -4.78 -6.25 0.95
N ALA A 44 -5.11 -5.74 2.14
CA ALA A 44 -4.36 -4.67 2.79
C ALA A 44 -4.01 -5.05 4.23
N PHE A 45 -2.73 -5.18 4.54
CA PHE A 45 -2.28 -5.45 5.91
C PHE A 45 -2.63 -4.33 6.89
N SER A 46 -2.90 -3.12 6.38
CA SER A 46 -3.38 -2.01 7.20
C SER A 46 -4.69 -2.31 7.95
N GLU A 47 -5.48 -3.30 7.53
CA GLU A 47 -6.69 -3.70 8.27
C GLU A 47 -6.41 -4.23 9.67
N ALA A 48 -5.19 -4.77 9.91
CA ALA A 48 -4.76 -5.15 11.25
C ALA A 48 -4.81 -3.98 12.26
N MET A 49 -4.73 -2.72 11.78
CA MET A 49 -4.85 -1.54 12.65
C MET A 49 -6.20 -1.44 13.34
N TYR A 50 -7.26 -1.98 12.71
CA TYR A 50 -8.62 -2.02 13.24
C TYR A 50 -8.92 -3.33 13.96
N ASP A 51 -8.58 -4.45 13.33
CA ASP A 51 -9.03 -5.79 13.73
C ASP A 51 -8.01 -6.51 14.63
N GLY A 52 -6.83 -5.87 14.87
CA GLY A 52 -5.74 -6.44 15.66
C GLY A 52 -4.85 -7.38 14.84
N GLU A 53 -5.42 -8.19 13.96
CA GLU A 53 -4.72 -9.11 13.07
C GLU A 53 -5.45 -9.17 11.72
N THR A 54 -4.72 -9.39 10.64
CA THR A 54 -5.30 -9.66 9.30
C THR A 54 -4.42 -10.65 8.55
N GLU A 55 -5.00 -11.28 7.53
CA GLU A 55 -4.30 -12.25 6.69
C GLU A 55 -4.53 -11.94 5.22
N VAL A 56 -3.46 -11.98 4.42
CA VAL A 56 -3.52 -11.85 2.95
C VAL A 56 -2.69 -12.96 2.34
N GLU A 57 -3.32 -13.79 1.52
CA GLU A 57 -2.66 -14.93 0.83
C GLU A 57 -1.85 -15.83 1.79
N GLY A 58 -2.40 -16.13 2.97
CA GLY A 58 -1.77 -16.99 3.98
C GLY A 58 -0.70 -16.31 4.83
N ILE A 59 -0.40 -15.04 4.60
CA ILE A 59 0.54 -14.26 5.39
C ILE A 59 -0.22 -13.41 6.39
N LYS A 60 0.16 -13.51 7.67
CA LYS A 60 -0.47 -12.77 8.76
C LYS A 60 0.28 -11.50 9.09
N ALA A 61 -0.47 -10.44 9.38
CA ALA A 61 0.04 -9.23 10.00
C ALA A 61 -0.70 -8.97 11.31
N ARG A 62 0.04 -8.59 12.35
CA ARG A 62 -0.49 -8.32 13.69
C ARG A 62 -0.15 -6.92 14.13
N LYS A 63 -1.15 -6.21 14.64
CA LYS A 63 -0.96 -4.93 15.31
C LYS A 63 -0.19 -5.12 16.60
N ILE A 64 0.89 -4.38 16.74
CA ILE A 64 1.67 -4.27 17.98
C ILE A 64 1.54 -2.87 18.56
N THR A 65 1.84 -2.74 19.84
CA THR A 65 1.78 -1.47 20.56
C THR A 65 3.16 -0.94 20.97
N GLN A 66 4.16 -1.82 20.99
CA GLN A 66 5.53 -1.49 21.34
C GLN A 66 6.53 -2.16 20.38
N PHE A 67 7.62 -1.50 20.07
CA PHE A 67 8.67 -2.05 19.19
C PHE A 67 9.31 -3.33 19.75
N SER A 68 9.30 -3.53 21.07
CA SER A 68 9.81 -4.76 21.71
C SER A 68 9.07 -6.02 21.28
N GLU A 69 7.83 -5.90 20.78
CA GLU A 69 7.00 -7.03 20.32
C GLU A 69 7.40 -7.54 18.93
N THR A 70 8.20 -6.77 18.17
CA THR A 70 8.60 -7.14 16.79
C THR A 70 9.28 -8.50 16.72
N LYS A 71 10.18 -8.79 17.67
CA LYS A 71 10.95 -10.04 17.67
C LYS A 71 10.06 -11.27 17.80
N ALA A 72 9.06 -11.21 18.68
CA ALA A 72 8.11 -12.30 18.87
C ALA A 72 7.28 -12.52 17.59
N CYS A 73 6.78 -11.45 16.96
CA CYS A 73 6.07 -11.57 15.70
C CYS A 73 6.93 -12.22 14.61
N TRP A 74 8.18 -11.81 14.45
CA TRP A 74 9.08 -12.40 13.45
C TRP A 74 9.42 -13.87 13.73
N GLN A 75 9.55 -14.27 15.00
CA GLN A 75 9.74 -15.67 15.37
C GLN A 75 8.54 -16.54 15.02
N ASP A 76 7.32 -15.99 15.13
CA ASP A 76 6.06 -16.64 14.76
C ASP A 76 5.78 -16.58 13.24
N GLY A 77 6.65 -15.96 12.44
CA GLY A 77 6.42 -15.75 11.01
C GLY A 77 5.32 -14.73 10.70
N ILE A 78 5.01 -13.83 11.65
CA ILE A 78 3.97 -12.81 11.55
C ILE A 78 4.61 -11.44 11.27
N ILE A 79 3.98 -10.63 10.44
CA ILE A 79 4.41 -9.27 10.14
C ILE A 79 3.88 -8.32 11.20
N PRO A 80 4.75 -7.68 12.04
CA PRO A 80 4.31 -6.64 12.95
C PRO A 80 3.91 -5.36 12.20
N ILE A 81 2.78 -4.77 12.60
CA ILE A 81 2.31 -3.46 12.14
C ILE A 81 2.02 -2.57 13.36
N ILE A 82 2.49 -1.33 13.32
CA ILE A 82 2.38 -0.40 14.42
C ILE A 82 1.88 0.96 13.96
N CYS A 83 1.12 1.64 14.84
CA CYS A 83 0.77 3.04 14.62
C CYS A 83 2.00 3.92 14.86
N ASP A 84 2.61 4.38 13.77
CA ASP A 84 3.79 5.24 13.82
C ASP A 84 3.85 6.17 12.60
N GLU A 85 3.04 7.22 12.63
CA GLU A 85 2.95 8.22 11.54
C GLU A 85 4.26 9.00 11.33
N LYS A 86 5.06 9.14 12.39
CA LYS A 86 6.29 9.93 12.39
C LYS A 86 7.55 9.12 12.11
N ALA A 87 7.42 7.81 11.93
CA ALA A 87 8.52 6.88 11.72
C ALA A 87 9.56 6.90 12.87
N GLU A 88 9.10 6.98 14.12
CA GLU A 88 9.96 6.89 15.30
C GLU A 88 10.69 5.54 15.38
N ALA A 89 10.15 4.49 14.76
CA ALA A 89 10.77 3.19 14.60
C ALA A 89 12.16 3.26 13.99
N VAL A 90 12.44 4.23 13.12
CA VAL A 90 13.75 4.45 12.49
C VAL A 90 14.86 4.62 13.54
N LYS A 91 14.54 5.25 14.69
CA LYS A 91 15.49 5.45 15.79
C LYS A 91 15.53 4.27 16.77
N ALA A 92 14.45 3.49 16.83
CA ALA A 92 14.23 2.48 17.88
C ALA A 92 14.54 1.05 17.43
N VAL A 93 14.38 0.75 16.14
CA VAL A 93 14.53 -0.61 15.60
C VAL A 93 15.72 -0.64 14.62
N PRO A 94 16.76 -1.45 14.90
CA PRO A 94 17.89 -1.61 13.95
C PRO A 94 17.38 -2.18 12.61
N HIS A 95 17.63 -1.48 11.54
CA HIS A 95 17.22 -1.85 10.18
C HIS A 95 18.27 -1.39 9.17
N PHE A 96 18.29 -1.96 7.97
CA PHE A 96 19.21 -1.55 6.90
C PHE A 96 18.51 -0.83 5.75
N ALA A 97 17.20 -1.05 5.60
CA ALA A 97 16.44 -0.40 4.54
C ALA A 97 15.11 0.17 5.05
N PHE A 98 14.71 1.28 4.45
CA PHE A 98 13.43 1.92 4.65
C PHE A 98 12.70 2.05 3.32
N VAL A 99 11.41 1.64 3.26
CA VAL A 99 10.58 1.75 2.06
C VAL A 99 9.37 2.62 2.35
N ASP A 100 9.27 3.78 1.71
CA ASP A 100 8.03 4.56 1.78
C ASP A 100 7.04 4.08 0.73
N ALA A 101 6.06 3.32 1.19
CA ALA A 101 4.99 2.70 0.41
C ALA A 101 3.61 3.32 0.68
N ALA A 102 3.55 4.50 1.32
CA ALA A 102 2.29 5.18 1.63
C ALA A 102 1.52 5.66 0.38
N ILE A 103 2.23 5.80 -0.76
CA ILE A 103 1.66 6.26 -2.05
C ILE A 103 0.89 7.60 -1.90
N ALA A 104 1.36 8.48 -1.05
CA ALA A 104 0.72 9.75 -0.74
C ALA A 104 0.83 10.81 -1.85
N LYS A 105 1.55 10.51 -2.94
CA LYS A 105 1.81 11.39 -4.09
C LYS A 105 2.60 12.66 -3.74
N ARG A 106 3.08 12.75 -2.53
CA ARG A 106 3.98 13.77 -1.98
C ARG A 106 4.85 13.11 -0.90
N ASN A 107 6.03 13.63 -0.69
CA ASN A 107 6.87 13.19 0.43
C ASN A 107 6.23 13.63 1.78
N LEU A 108 6.07 12.69 2.69
CA LEU A 108 5.55 12.90 4.05
C LEU A 108 6.67 12.97 5.10
N GLY A 109 7.86 13.44 4.70
CA GLY A 109 9.01 13.59 5.60
C GLY A 109 9.98 12.42 5.55
N THR A 110 9.99 11.63 4.48
CA THR A 110 11.02 10.62 4.24
C THR A 110 12.29 11.30 3.75
N THR A 111 13.42 10.96 4.34
CA THR A 111 14.73 11.47 4.01
C THR A 111 15.71 10.33 3.76
N ILE A 112 16.74 10.61 2.97
CA ILE A 112 17.72 9.62 2.49
C ILE A 112 18.59 9.03 3.62
N ASP A 113 18.60 9.65 4.78
CA ASP A 113 19.35 9.26 5.98
C ASP A 113 18.52 8.41 6.97
N MET A 114 17.29 8.06 6.64
CA MET A 114 16.44 7.21 7.48
C MET A 114 16.94 5.75 7.57
N ALA A 115 17.75 5.29 6.61
CA ALA A 115 18.36 3.96 6.59
C ALA A 115 19.62 3.96 5.75
N ASP A 116 20.37 2.84 5.76
CA ASP A 116 21.48 2.64 4.83
C ASP A 116 21.00 2.63 3.36
N TYR A 117 19.74 2.24 3.12
CA TYR A 117 19.11 2.27 1.80
C TYR A 117 17.64 2.64 1.89
N VAL A 118 17.27 3.76 1.27
CA VAL A 118 15.91 4.32 1.30
C VAL A 118 15.26 4.24 -0.07
N ILE A 119 14.05 3.69 -0.14
CA ILE A 119 13.28 3.47 -1.37
C ILE A 119 11.95 4.21 -1.28
N GLY A 120 11.62 5.04 -2.27
CA GLY A 120 10.31 5.68 -2.39
C GLY A 120 9.45 5.02 -3.47
N LEU A 121 8.16 4.81 -3.21
CA LEU A 121 7.24 4.24 -4.19
C LEU A 121 6.41 5.34 -4.88
N GLY A 122 6.62 5.50 -6.18
CA GLY A 122 5.84 6.42 -7.02
C GLY A 122 6.21 7.89 -6.91
N PRO A 123 5.32 8.80 -7.34
CA PRO A 123 5.58 10.22 -7.35
C PRO A 123 5.61 10.82 -5.94
N GLY A 124 6.40 11.87 -5.78
CA GLY A 124 6.59 12.60 -4.52
C GLY A 124 8.02 12.53 -4.00
N PHE A 125 8.85 11.67 -4.57
CA PHE A 125 10.26 11.50 -4.21
C PHE A 125 11.18 11.82 -5.38
N THR A 126 12.37 12.35 -5.05
CA THR A 126 13.47 12.54 -6.01
C THR A 126 14.62 11.62 -5.60
N ALA A 127 14.96 10.66 -6.48
CA ALA A 127 16.08 9.75 -6.29
C ALA A 127 17.40 10.52 -6.22
N GLY A 128 18.26 10.16 -5.26
CA GLY A 128 19.52 10.85 -4.95
C GLY A 128 19.34 12.12 -4.09
N VAL A 129 18.12 12.50 -3.71
CA VAL A 129 17.81 13.67 -2.86
C VAL A 129 17.01 13.25 -1.64
N ASP A 130 15.77 12.78 -1.85
CA ASP A 130 14.89 12.35 -0.76
C ASP A 130 15.11 10.88 -0.38
N VAL A 131 15.44 10.06 -1.37
CA VAL A 131 15.59 8.61 -1.29
C VAL A 131 16.75 8.16 -2.20
N ASP A 132 17.28 6.97 -2.00
CA ASP A 132 18.31 6.41 -2.88
C ASP A 132 17.77 6.08 -4.26
N VAL A 133 16.59 5.45 -4.29
CA VAL A 133 15.91 5.11 -5.54
C VAL A 133 14.40 5.28 -5.41
N VAL A 134 13.77 5.52 -6.54
CA VAL A 134 12.31 5.54 -6.67
C VAL A 134 11.85 4.35 -7.52
N ILE A 135 10.76 3.69 -7.12
CA ILE A 135 10.12 2.65 -7.93
C ILE A 135 8.91 3.24 -8.64
N GLU A 136 8.87 3.10 -9.97
CA GLU A 136 7.75 3.57 -10.78
C GLU A 136 6.47 2.82 -10.49
N THR A 137 5.39 3.54 -10.20
CA THR A 137 4.08 2.96 -9.86
C THR A 137 3.00 3.20 -10.91
N LYS A 138 3.26 3.98 -11.95
CA LYS A 138 2.31 4.19 -13.04
C LYS A 138 2.21 2.93 -13.91
N ARG A 139 0.97 2.48 -14.18
CA ARG A 139 0.73 1.37 -15.11
C ARG A 139 1.33 1.65 -16.48
N GLY A 140 1.87 0.64 -17.12
CA GLY A 140 2.50 0.67 -18.42
C GLY A 140 3.89 0.05 -18.41
N HIS A 141 4.64 0.25 -19.49
CA HIS A 141 5.95 -0.38 -19.73
C HIS A 141 6.99 -0.14 -18.61
N ARG A 142 6.84 0.95 -17.87
CA ARG A 142 7.80 1.34 -16.82
C ARG A 142 7.41 0.89 -15.41
N LEU A 143 6.25 0.26 -15.21
CA LEU A 143 5.79 -0.19 -13.91
C LEU A 143 6.85 -1.08 -13.22
N GLY A 144 7.17 -0.78 -11.96
CA GLY A 144 8.19 -1.49 -11.18
C GLY A 144 9.63 -1.18 -11.57
N ARG A 145 9.90 -0.21 -12.46
CA ARG A 145 11.26 0.23 -12.78
C ARG A 145 11.91 0.96 -11.62
N ILE A 146 13.20 0.67 -11.41
CA ILE A 146 14.07 1.41 -10.49
C ILE A 146 14.53 2.69 -11.21
N ILE A 147 14.31 3.83 -10.56
CA ILE A 147 14.75 5.16 -10.97
C ILE A 147 15.86 5.56 -10.00
N ARG A 148 17.07 5.76 -10.51
CA ARG A 148 18.27 6.11 -9.72
C ARG A 148 18.53 7.61 -9.71
N GLU A 149 17.91 8.35 -10.61
CA GLU A 149 18.03 9.80 -10.75
C GLU A 149 16.69 10.39 -11.20
N GLY A 150 16.26 11.47 -10.57
CA GLY A 150 15.00 12.14 -10.86
C GLY A 150 13.78 11.51 -10.17
N GLN A 151 12.61 11.59 -10.80
CA GLN A 151 11.31 11.29 -10.20
C GLN A 151 10.53 10.26 -11.00
N ALA A 152 9.59 9.57 -10.34
CA ALA A 152 8.56 8.80 -11.02
C ALA A 152 7.62 9.71 -11.82
N ILE A 153 6.91 9.12 -12.79
CA ILE A 153 5.93 9.85 -13.60
C ILE A 153 4.87 10.46 -12.67
N ALA A 154 4.64 11.76 -12.85
CA ALA A 154 3.68 12.50 -12.04
C ALA A 154 2.27 11.86 -12.09
N ASN A 155 1.57 11.91 -10.96
CA ASN A 155 0.19 11.45 -10.90
C ASN A 155 -0.71 12.35 -11.74
N THR A 156 -1.43 11.76 -12.69
CA THR A 156 -2.37 12.49 -13.56
C THR A 156 -3.76 12.64 -12.95
N GLY A 157 -4.03 11.99 -11.82
CA GLY A 157 -5.38 11.92 -11.25
C GLY A 157 -6.37 11.08 -12.08
N ILE A 158 -5.93 10.54 -13.22
CA ILE A 158 -6.78 9.75 -14.12
C ILE A 158 -6.55 8.26 -13.81
N PRO A 159 -7.59 7.51 -13.38
CA PRO A 159 -7.50 6.07 -13.18
C PRO A 159 -7.14 5.35 -14.49
N GLY A 160 -6.43 4.23 -14.38
CA GLY A 160 -6.16 3.38 -15.54
C GLY A 160 -7.45 2.83 -16.15
N ILE A 161 -7.50 2.74 -17.47
CA ILE A 161 -8.64 2.15 -18.20
C ILE A 161 -8.61 0.63 -17.98
N ILE A 162 -9.75 0.06 -17.54
CA ILE A 162 -9.98 -1.36 -17.37
C ILE A 162 -11.34 -1.68 -17.98
N GLY A 163 -11.40 -2.64 -18.91
CA GLY A 163 -12.64 -3.01 -19.58
C GLY A 163 -13.34 -1.85 -20.29
N GLY A 164 -12.59 -0.86 -20.75
CA GLY A 164 -13.13 0.34 -21.42
C GLY A 164 -13.51 1.49 -20.48
N TYR A 165 -13.48 1.30 -19.15
CA TYR A 165 -13.86 2.29 -18.15
C TYR A 165 -12.64 2.84 -17.41
N GLY A 166 -12.63 4.13 -17.11
CA GLY A 166 -11.58 4.86 -16.42
C GLY A 166 -12.09 5.50 -15.12
N LYS A 167 -12.53 6.75 -15.22
CA LYS A 167 -13.05 7.51 -14.05
C LYS A 167 -14.32 6.91 -13.47
N GLU A 168 -15.14 6.35 -14.33
CA GLU A 168 -16.44 5.75 -13.97
C GLU A 168 -16.29 4.61 -12.95
N ARG A 169 -15.15 3.93 -12.94
CA ARG A 169 -14.87 2.82 -12.00
C ARG A 169 -14.66 3.29 -10.57
N VAL A 170 -14.25 4.53 -10.39
CA VAL A 170 -13.83 5.05 -9.10
C VAL A 170 -14.91 5.96 -8.54
N ILE A 171 -15.46 5.56 -7.39
CA ILE A 171 -16.52 6.29 -6.72
C ILE A 171 -15.91 7.16 -5.63
N HIS A 172 -16.31 8.43 -5.65
CA HIS A 172 -15.91 9.42 -4.66
C HIS A 172 -17.13 9.88 -3.87
N SER A 173 -16.93 10.27 -2.61
CA SER A 173 -17.95 10.93 -1.81
C SER A 173 -18.36 12.27 -2.45
N GLU A 174 -19.66 12.53 -2.55
CA GLU A 174 -20.20 13.82 -3.01
C GLU A 174 -20.20 14.85 -1.88
N ASN A 175 -20.25 14.39 -0.62
CA ASN A 175 -20.29 15.21 0.57
C ASN A 175 -19.26 14.72 1.60
N ALA A 176 -18.85 15.58 2.50
CA ALA A 176 -18.17 15.19 3.73
C ALA A 176 -19.19 14.56 4.70
N GLY A 177 -18.78 13.58 5.50
CA GLY A 177 -19.63 12.89 6.49
C GLY A 177 -19.02 11.58 6.95
N VAL A 178 -19.80 10.74 7.63
CA VAL A 178 -19.40 9.40 8.05
C VAL A 178 -19.81 8.39 6.99
N PHE A 179 -18.85 7.58 6.54
CA PHE A 179 -19.09 6.54 5.54
C PHE A 179 -19.76 5.32 6.18
N HIS A 180 -20.83 4.79 5.55
CA HIS A 180 -21.57 3.58 5.94
C HIS A 180 -21.65 2.63 4.76
N GLY A 181 -20.89 1.52 4.83
CA GLY A 181 -20.88 0.47 3.80
C GLY A 181 -22.15 -0.40 3.87
N ILE A 182 -22.76 -0.67 2.71
CA ILE A 182 -23.93 -1.57 2.58
C ILE A 182 -23.53 -2.82 1.80
N ALA A 183 -22.83 -2.64 0.68
CA ALA A 183 -22.31 -3.72 -0.13
C ALA A 183 -20.91 -4.14 0.34
N HIS A 184 -20.46 -5.34 -0.08
CA HIS A 184 -19.20 -5.94 0.34
C HIS A 184 -18.25 -6.15 -0.85
N ILE A 185 -16.95 -6.24 -0.57
CA ILE A 185 -15.96 -6.56 -1.59
C ILE A 185 -16.29 -7.95 -2.18
N GLY A 186 -16.31 -8.04 -3.51
CA GLY A 186 -16.69 -9.24 -4.25
C GLY A 186 -18.17 -9.32 -4.65
N ASP A 187 -19.00 -8.39 -4.17
CA ASP A 187 -20.40 -8.34 -4.60
C ASP A 187 -20.51 -7.94 -6.07
N LEU A 188 -21.44 -8.59 -6.77
CA LEU A 188 -21.85 -8.21 -8.11
C LEU A 188 -22.88 -7.09 -7.99
N VAL A 189 -22.57 -5.95 -8.58
CA VAL A 189 -23.43 -4.76 -8.53
C VAL A 189 -23.84 -4.34 -9.93
N LYS A 190 -25.03 -3.73 -10.03
CA LYS A 190 -25.52 -3.08 -11.23
C LYS A 190 -25.47 -1.56 -11.05
N LYS A 191 -25.31 -0.85 -12.14
CA LYS A 191 -25.41 0.62 -12.14
C LYS A 191 -26.72 1.06 -11.48
N GLY A 192 -26.62 1.91 -10.46
CA GLY A 192 -27.74 2.40 -9.69
C GLY A 192 -28.06 1.59 -8.42
N ASP A 193 -27.35 0.47 -8.15
CA ASP A 193 -27.49 -0.23 -6.87
C ASP A 193 -26.92 0.62 -5.74
N LEU A 194 -27.62 0.65 -4.60
CA LEU A 194 -27.18 1.31 -3.38
C LEU A 194 -26.05 0.49 -2.73
N ILE A 195 -24.84 1.04 -2.70
CA ILE A 195 -23.64 0.34 -2.18
C ILE A 195 -23.16 0.88 -0.84
N ALA A 196 -23.47 2.13 -0.53
CA ALA A 196 -23.08 2.78 0.72
C ALA A 196 -23.91 4.02 0.98
N LYS A 197 -23.66 4.70 2.11
CA LYS A 197 -24.12 6.06 2.42
C LYS A 197 -22.94 6.88 2.98
N VAL A 198 -23.05 8.20 2.85
CA VAL A 198 -22.23 9.17 3.62
C VAL A 198 -23.24 9.97 4.44
N ASP A 199 -23.25 9.76 5.75
CA ASP A 199 -24.37 10.10 6.64
C ASP A 199 -25.68 9.54 6.03
N ASP A 200 -26.65 10.39 5.69
CA ASP A 200 -27.92 9.98 5.04
C ASP A 200 -27.86 10.00 3.51
N ALA A 201 -26.79 10.56 2.91
CA ALA A 201 -26.67 10.68 1.46
C ALA A 201 -26.33 9.32 0.82
N PRO A 202 -27.14 8.80 -0.12
CA PRO A 202 -26.91 7.51 -0.73
C PRO A 202 -25.73 7.56 -1.73
N VAL A 203 -24.97 6.47 -1.80
CA VAL A 203 -23.90 6.24 -2.77
C VAL A 203 -24.28 5.06 -3.64
N TYR A 204 -24.33 5.28 -4.94
CA TYR A 204 -24.76 4.29 -5.91
C TYR A 204 -23.58 3.75 -6.74
N ALA A 205 -23.70 2.50 -7.18
CA ALA A 205 -22.80 1.92 -8.17
C ALA A 205 -22.90 2.69 -9.49
N THR A 206 -21.75 3.05 -10.04
CA THR A 206 -21.63 3.88 -11.25
C THR A 206 -21.70 3.07 -12.54
N LEU A 207 -21.46 1.77 -12.44
CA LEU A 207 -21.50 0.81 -13.57
C LEU A 207 -21.76 -0.61 -13.06
N ASP A 208 -22.10 -1.51 -13.98
CA ASP A 208 -22.20 -2.94 -13.72
C ASP A 208 -20.81 -3.54 -13.52
N GLY A 209 -20.65 -4.41 -12.52
CA GLY A 209 -19.37 -5.04 -12.28
C GLY A 209 -19.24 -5.72 -10.93
N VAL A 210 -17.99 -5.94 -10.53
CA VAL A 210 -17.64 -6.45 -9.21
C VAL A 210 -17.20 -5.29 -8.33
N LEU A 211 -17.74 -5.16 -7.13
CA LEU A 211 -17.27 -4.20 -6.13
C LEU A 211 -15.90 -4.65 -5.62
N ARG A 212 -14.84 -4.12 -6.24
CA ARG A 212 -13.47 -4.53 -6.01
C ARG A 212 -12.88 -3.95 -4.74
N GLY A 213 -13.37 -2.82 -4.32
CA GLY A 213 -12.93 -2.13 -3.12
C GLY A 213 -14.01 -1.19 -2.61
N ILE A 214 -14.12 -1.12 -1.30
CA ILE A 214 -15.00 -0.20 -0.59
C ILE A 214 -14.38 0.17 0.76
N LEU A 215 -14.52 1.42 1.14
CA LEU A 215 -13.96 1.95 2.38
C LEU A 215 -14.55 1.21 3.60
N ARG A 216 -13.82 1.22 4.71
CA ARG A 216 -14.29 0.67 5.97
C ARG A 216 -15.43 1.53 6.54
N ASP A 217 -16.43 0.85 7.08
CA ASP A 217 -17.58 1.48 7.74
C ASP A 217 -17.15 2.34 8.94
N GLY A 218 -17.89 3.43 9.19
CA GLY A 218 -17.67 4.33 10.32
C GLY A 218 -16.51 5.32 10.17
N LEU A 219 -15.87 5.41 8.99
CA LEU A 219 -14.79 6.37 8.76
C LEU A 219 -15.34 7.74 8.33
N PRO A 220 -14.83 8.83 8.92
CA PRO A 220 -15.09 10.17 8.42
C PRO A 220 -14.39 10.37 7.06
N VAL A 221 -15.11 10.88 6.09
CA VAL A 221 -14.61 11.20 4.75
C VAL A 221 -14.84 12.67 4.41
N PRO A 222 -13.87 13.35 3.80
CA PRO A 222 -14.11 14.66 3.20
C PRO A 222 -14.87 14.49 1.88
N GLU A 223 -15.38 15.58 1.35
CA GLU A 223 -15.90 15.65 -0.02
C GLU A 223 -14.83 15.24 -1.03
N HIS A 224 -15.24 14.59 -2.11
CA HIS A 224 -14.36 14.08 -3.19
C HIS A 224 -13.35 13.01 -2.75
N PHE A 225 -13.56 12.37 -1.61
CA PHE A 225 -12.73 11.28 -1.16
C PHE A 225 -13.06 9.99 -1.89
N LYS A 226 -12.03 9.24 -2.30
CA LYS A 226 -12.25 7.93 -2.95
C LYS A 226 -12.78 6.91 -1.94
N ILE A 227 -14.01 6.42 -2.16
CA ILE A 227 -14.70 5.52 -1.23
C ILE A 227 -14.92 4.11 -1.78
N ALA A 228 -14.96 3.93 -3.10
CA ALA A 228 -15.10 2.61 -3.71
C ALA A 228 -14.44 2.51 -5.09
N ASP A 229 -14.30 1.27 -5.58
CA ASP A 229 -13.77 0.92 -6.90
C ASP A 229 -14.52 -0.29 -7.45
N ILE A 230 -15.07 -0.20 -8.67
CA ILE A 230 -15.76 -1.29 -9.35
C ILE A 230 -14.91 -1.78 -10.53
N ASP A 231 -14.78 -3.09 -10.67
CA ASP A 231 -14.18 -3.71 -11.85
C ASP A 231 -15.30 -4.18 -12.79
N PRO A 232 -15.39 -3.70 -14.03
CA PRO A 232 -16.45 -4.09 -14.97
C PRO A 232 -16.35 -5.56 -15.42
N ARG A 233 -15.24 -6.22 -15.13
CA ARG A 233 -15.00 -7.62 -15.51
C ARG A 233 -15.49 -8.55 -14.41
N LEU A 234 -16.60 -9.25 -14.65
CA LEU A 234 -17.19 -10.17 -13.67
C LEU A 234 -16.27 -11.36 -13.34
N SER A 235 -15.39 -11.76 -14.28
CA SER A 235 -14.38 -12.79 -14.07
C SER A 235 -13.33 -12.43 -13.01
N GLU A 236 -13.21 -11.16 -12.66
CA GLU A 236 -12.20 -10.68 -11.69
C GLU A 236 -12.68 -10.76 -10.23
N ARG A 237 -13.81 -11.40 -9.95
CA ARG A 237 -14.38 -11.51 -8.61
C ARG A 237 -13.39 -12.10 -7.60
N GLU A 238 -12.79 -13.22 -7.92
CA GLU A 238 -11.80 -13.88 -7.04
C GLU A 238 -10.55 -13.02 -6.86
N ASN A 239 -10.19 -12.22 -7.86
CA ASN A 239 -9.06 -11.30 -7.80
C ASN A 239 -9.28 -10.08 -6.87
N CYS A 240 -10.47 -9.94 -6.31
CA CYS A 240 -10.71 -8.97 -5.22
C CYS A 240 -9.97 -9.35 -3.94
N PHE A 241 -9.64 -10.61 -3.76
CA PHE A 241 -9.04 -11.19 -2.56
C PHE A 241 -7.56 -11.56 -2.72
N THR A 242 -6.95 -11.19 -3.85
CA THR A 242 -5.54 -11.49 -4.14
C THR A 242 -4.74 -10.22 -4.43
N ILE A 243 -3.43 -10.29 -4.20
CA ILE A 243 -2.47 -9.24 -4.50
C ILE A 243 -2.47 -8.97 -6.00
N SER A 244 -2.60 -7.70 -6.39
CA SER A 244 -2.74 -7.34 -7.80
C SER A 244 -1.41 -7.47 -8.57
N ASP A 245 -1.52 -7.62 -9.90
CA ASP A 245 -0.42 -7.50 -10.87
C ASP A 245 0.44 -6.24 -10.64
N LYS A 246 -0.23 -5.13 -10.37
CA LYS A 246 0.45 -3.85 -10.09
C LYS A 246 1.27 -3.91 -8.79
N ALA A 247 0.69 -4.45 -7.72
CA ALA A 247 1.38 -4.59 -6.44
C ALA A 247 2.58 -5.55 -6.57
N SER A 248 2.42 -6.66 -7.28
CA SER A 248 3.49 -7.64 -7.56
C SER A 248 4.62 -7.03 -8.39
N ALA A 249 4.29 -6.26 -9.43
CA ALA A 249 5.30 -5.59 -10.26
C ALA A 249 6.12 -4.56 -9.46
N ILE A 250 5.47 -3.78 -8.59
CA ILE A 250 6.14 -2.83 -7.69
C ILE A 250 7.04 -3.57 -6.70
N ALA A 251 6.54 -4.64 -6.09
CA ALA A 251 7.29 -5.50 -5.17
C ALA A 251 8.55 -6.08 -5.81
N GLY A 252 8.45 -6.56 -7.05
CA GLY A 252 9.60 -7.02 -7.83
C GLY A 252 10.64 -5.91 -8.07
N GLY A 253 10.20 -4.67 -8.25
CA GLY A 253 11.08 -3.49 -8.33
C GLY A 253 11.84 -3.24 -7.03
N VAL A 254 11.14 -3.28 -5.90
CA VAL A 254 11.73 -3.09 -4.56
C VAL A 254 12.71 -4.21 -4.24
N LEU A 255 12.31 -5.48 -4.40
CA LEU A 255 13.19 -6.62 -4.14
C LEU A 255 14.47 -6.54 -4.97
N ARG A 256 14.34 -6.24 -6.27
CA ARG A 256 15.50 -6.07 -7.15
C ARG A 256 16.42 -4.94 -6.68
N ALA A 257 15.87 -3.80 -6.23
CA ALA A 257 16.65 -2.69 -5.71
C ALA A 257 17.45 -3.12 -4.46
N ILE A 258 16.81 -3.83 -3.53
CA ILE A 258 17.45 -4.37 -2.32
C ILE A 258 18.56 -5.37 -2.67
N CYS A 259 18.29 -6.33 -3.57
CA CYS A 259 19.30 -7.32 -4.01
C CYS A 259 20.50 -6.67 -4.67
N ILE A 260 20.31 -5.61 -5.47
CA ILE A 260 21.42 -4.86 -6.08
C ILE A 260 22.23 -4.19 -4.98
N TYR A 261 21.60 -3.51 -4.03
CA TYR A 261 22.29 -2.86 -2.92
C TYR A 261 23.07 -3.85 -2.07
N GLU A 262 22.50 -5.00 -1.71
CA GLU A 262 23.20 -6.04 -0.98
C GLU A 262 24.43 -6.59 -1.75
N ASN A 263 24.35 -6.67 -3.08
CA ASN A 263 25.45 -7.10 -3.91
C ASN A 263 26.57 -6.04 -3.97
N GLU A 264 26.21 -4.76 -4.08
CA GLU A 264 27.16 -3.63 -4.03
C GLU A 264 27.91 -3.60 -2.68
N LEU A 265 27.22 -3.88 -1.57
CA LEU A 265 27.87 -4.01 -0.25
C LEU A 265 28.88 -5.17 -0.19
N ARG A 266 28.56 -6.33 -0.82
CA ARG A 266 29.47 -7.50 -0.84
C ARG A 266 30.69 -7.28 -1.70
N SER A 267 30.56 -6.53 -2.80
CA SER A 267 31.70 -6.19 -3.70
C SER A 267 32.58 -5.07 -3.18
N GLY A 268 32.19 -4.41 -2.08
CA GLY A 268 32.93 -3.25 -1.54
C GLY A 268 32.67 -1.96 -2.32
N GLU A 269 31.73 -1.95 -3.23
CA GLU A 269 31.31 -0.79 -4.04
C GLU A 269 30.18 0.00 -3.37
N GLY A 270 29.75 -0.42 -2.17
CA GLY A 270 28.71 0.27 -1.40
C GLY A 270 29.12 1.71 -1.06
N ARG A 271 28.13 2.59 -0.84
CA ARG A 271 28.31 4.02 -0.53
C ARG A 271 29.54 4.30 0.32
N LYS A 272 30.45 5.16 -0.21
CA LYS A 272 31.46 5.87 0.56
C LYS A 272 30.82 7.08 1.24
#